data_d3697998f13fb7c0e255cd8b28d90c25
#
_entry.id   d3697998f13fb7c0e255cd8b28d90c25
#
_cell.length_a   1.000
_cell.length_b   1.000
_cell.length_c   1.000
_cell.angle_alpha   90.00
_cell.angle_beta   90.00
_cell.angle_gamma   90.00
#
_symmetry.space_group_name_H-M   'P 1'
#
loop_
_entity.id
_entity.type
_entity.pdbx_description
1 polymer ?
#
loop_
_entity_poly.entity_id
_entity_poly.type
_entity_poly.pdbx_seq_one_letter_code
_entity_poly.pdbx_strand_id
1 'polypeptide(L)'
;MQEGTKRLQEVLQSLVNENSLTREQSELVSSRFSALDGSDSRKSIFAEIAAYLGGAFIVISTISLAATIWDEAPRPARVGTLALLSLLLLVTAHFLGATNAMRLRLTSVLSMAAAVAATAAIAFSYESGNSAPWAPFTAGAIVALYSFIKYRHEILQIGAYGYLFITGFMILGALTTIEPEDSVAYPMYWVILATIWLYLAYLRMIDQTLAYLISAATFFIAIQFLFATDHRLVSYLVAIVVAPTLAYLFFIDRRWPLLFGAVVITTVTAGEFVAATLGGSMGALLGLLTAGIALATSSMVAIRKAQRS
;
A
#
# COMPACT_ATOMS: atom_id res chain seq x y z
N MET A 1 2.75 0.41 -32.08
CA MET A 1 1.93 -0.74 -32.49
C MET A 1 2.27 -1.27 -33.88
N GLN A 2 2.32 -0.46 -34.94
CA GLN A 2 2.71 -0.92 -36.30
C GLN A 2 4.13 -1.53 -36.37
N GLU A 3 5.05 -1.11 -35.52
CA GLU A 3 6.43 -1.59 -35.49
C GLU A 3 6.57 -3.01 -34.89
N GLY A 4 5.76 -3.36 -33.92
CA GLY A 4 5.72 -4.70 -33.32
C GLY A 4 5.16 -5.76 -34.27
N THR A 5 4.10 -5.39 -35.00
CA THR A 5 3.48 -6.30 -35.99
C THR A 5 4.40 -6.50 -37.21
N LYS A 6 5.13 -5.47 -37.63
CA LYS A 6 6.15 -5.60 -38.69
C LYS A 6 7.32 -6.50 -38.27
N ARG A 7 7.86 -6.33 -37.06
CA ARG A 7 8.94 -7.18 -36.54
C ARG A 7 8.48 -8.64 -36.40
N LEU A 8 7.25 -8.87 -35.95
CA LEU A 8 6.69 -10.24 -35.88
C LEU A 8 6.62 -10.87 -37.26
N GLN A 9 6.12 -10.13 -38.26
CA GLN A 9 6.04 -10.62 -39.65
C GLN A 9 7.44 -10.92 -40.23
N GLU A 10 8.43 -10.06 -39.97
CA GLU A 10 9.82 -10.29 -40.40
C GLU A 10 10.40 -11.56 -39.76
N VAL A 11 10.18 -11.75 -38.43
CA VAL A 11 10.64 -12.95 -37.72
C VAL A 11 9.95 -14.23 -38.24
N LEU A 12 8.62 -14.18 -38.45
CA LEU A 12 7.88 -15.31 -38.98
C LEU A 12 8.35 -15.66 -40.39
N GLN A 13 8.66 -14.66 -41.21
CA GLN A 13 9.12 -14.87 -42.56
C GLN A 13 10.56 -15.44 -42.61
N SER A 14 11.43 -15.02 -41.66
CA SER A 14 12.76 -15.64 -41.53
C SER A 14 12.67 -17.11 -41.11
N LEU A 15 11.80 -17.44 -40.17
CA LEU A 15 11.59 -18.81 -39.69
C LEU A 15 10.98 -19.75 -40.79
N VAL A 16 10.16 -19.19 -41.69
CA VAL A 16 9.68 -19.93 -42.87
C VAL A 16 10.81 -20.15 -43.86
N ASN A 17 11.67 -19.15 -44.09
CA ASN A 17 12.81 -19.29 -45.03
C ASN A 17 13.87 -20.27 -44.48
N GLU A 18 14.00 -20.41 -43.17
CA GLU A 18 14.88 -21.36 -42.48
C GLU A 18 14.27 -22.79 -42.41
N ASN A 19 13.10 -23.04 -43.00
CA ASN A 19 12.31 -24.28 -42.89
C ASN A 19 11.97 -24.71 -41.45
N SER A 20 12.05 -23.80 -40.50
CA SER A 20 11.73 -24.01 -39.08
C SER A 20 10.21 -23.91 -38.80
N LEU A 21 9.45 -23.26 -39.70
CA LEU A 21 7.99 -23.12 -39.66
C LEU A 21 7.40 -23.35 -41.06
N THR A 22 6.25 -24.04 -41.15
CA THR A 22 5.52 -24.09 -42.39
C THR A 22 4.75 -22.79 -42.66
N ARG A 23 4.46 -22.49 -43.92
CA ARG A 23 3.72 -21.28 -44.28
C ARG A 23 2.33 -21.22 -43.61
N GLU A 24 1.64 -22.37 -43.52
CA GLU A 24 0.36 -22.50 -42.83
C GLU A 24 0.48 -22.19 -41.31
N GLN A 25 1.54 -22.64 -40.67
CA GLN A 25 1.80 -22.33 -39.25
C GLN A 25 2.10 -20.85 -39.04
N SER A 26 2.84 -20.22 -39.95
CA SER A 26 3.12 -18.79 -39.94
C SER A 26 1.84 -17.95 -40.08
N GLU A 27 0.95 -18.33 -41.01
CA GLU A 27 -0.34 -17.67 -41.19
C GLU A 27 -1.28 -17.86 -39.97
N LEU A 28 -1.26 -19.05 -39.38
CA LEU A 28 -2.04 -19.35 -38.16
C LEU A 28 -1.56 -18.55 -36.94
N VAL A 29 -0.25 -18.38 -36.77
CA VAL A 29 0.33 -17.54 -35.72
C VAL A 29 0.01 -16.06 -35.95
N SER A 30 0.15 -15.59 -37.22
CA SER A 30 -0.16 -14.21 -37.58
C SER A 30 -1.65 -13.88 -37.40
N SER A 31 -2.56 -14.78 -37.76
CA SER A 31 -4.01 -14.58 -37.56
C SER A 31 -4.41 -14.60 -36.11
N ARG A 32 -3.85 -15.49 -35.30
CA ARG A 32 -4.07 -15.49 -33.82
C ARG A 32 -3.51 -14.27 -33.16
N PHE A 33 -2.32 -13.82 -33.57
CA PHE A 33 -1.71 -12.60 -33.03
C PHE A 33 -2.54 -11.35 -33.38
N SER A 34 -3.03 -11.27 -34.64
CA SER A 34 -3.92 -10.20 -35.10
C SER A 34 -5.26 -10.22 -34.36
N ALA A 35 -5.79 -11.38 -34.02
CA ALA A 35 -7.01 -11.53 -33.21
C ALA A 35 -6.80 -11.09 -31.74
N LEU A 36 -5.59 -11.29 -31.20
CA LEU A 36 -5.23 -10.84 -29.85
C LEU A 36 -4.89 -9.34 -29.81
N ASP A 37 -4.33 -8.77 -30.89
CA ASP A 37 -3.88 -7.37 -30.98
C ASP A 37 -4.98 -6.42 -31.50
N GLY A 38 -6.11 -7.00 -31.95
CA GLY A 38 -7.21 -6.26 -32.54
C GLY A 38 -8.03 -5.46 -31.54
N SER A 39 -8.24 -4.20 -31.85
CA SER A 39 -9.28 -3.20 -31.44
C SER A 39 -9.99 -3.35 -30.07
N ASP A 40 -10.13 -4.54 -29.52
CA ASP A 40 -10.77 -4.82 -28.24
C ASP A 40 -9.97 -4.29 -27.04
N SER A 41 -8.63 -4.31 -27.11
CA SER A 41 -7.79 -3.81 -26.02
C SER A 41 -7.93 -2.30 -25.81
N ARG A 42 -7.99 -1.50 -26.91
CA ARG A 42 -8.18 -0.03 -26.77
C ARG A 42 -9.60 0.31 -26.32
N LYS A 43 -10.61 -0.33 -26.88
CA LYS A 43 -12.01 -0.14 -26.46
C LYS A 43 -12.20 -0.57 -25.01
N SER A 44 -11.54 -1.63 -24.58
CA SER A 44 -11.54 -2.08 -23.19
C SER A 44 -10.89 -1.06 -22.26
N ILE A 45 -9.74 -0.47 -22.62
CA ILE A 45 -9.04 0.56 -21.80
C ILE A 45 -9.89 1.84 -21.72
N PHE A 46 -10.47 2.32 -22.83
CA PHE A 46 -11.36 3.48 -22.79
C PHE A 46 -12.62 3.23 -21.98
N ALA A 47 -13.21 2.04 -22.09
CA ALA A 47 -14.37 1.64 -21.29
C ALA A 47 -14.01 1.56 -19.79
N GLU A 48 -12.82 1.05 -19.48
CA GLU A 48 -12.31 0.98 -18.10
C GLU A 48 -12.08 2.39 -17.53
N ILE A 49 -11.40 3.27 -18.26
CA ILE A 49 -11.19 4.67 -17.86
C ILE A 49 -12.55 5.40 -17.70
N ALA A 50 -13.47 5.22 -18.64
CA ALA A 50 -14.81 5.82 -18.56
C ALA A 50 -15.60 5.29 -17.35
N ALA A 51 -15.48 4.01 -17.03
CA ALA A 51 -16.11 3.42 -15.85
C ALA A 51 -15.52 3.97 -14.54
N TYR A 52 -14.19 4.14 -14.45
CA TYR A 52 -13.55 4.75 -13.29
C TYR A 52 -13.90 6.22 -13.12
N LEU A 53 -13.88 6.99 -14.22
CA LEU A 53 -14.27 8.41 -14.21
C LEU A 53 -15.76 8.57 -13.87
N GLY A 54 -16.63 7.77 -14.49
CA GLY A 54 -18.06 7.75 -14.19
C GLY A 54 -18.33 7.38 -12.74
N GLY A 55 -17.66 6.36 -12.23
CA GLY A 55 -17.72 5.96 -10.82
C GLY A 55 -17.23 7.08 -9.88
N ALA A 56 -16.13 7.72 -10.20
CA ALA A 56 -15.61 8.87 -9.43
C ALA A 56 -16.58 10.05 -9.43
N PHE A 57 -17.17 10.40 -10.58
CA PHE A 57 -18.17 11.47 -10.67
C PHE A 57 -19.44 11.14 -9.87
N ILE A 58 -19.91 9.89 -9.90
CA ILE A 58 -21.06 9.47 -9.10
C ILE A 58 -20.75 9.62 -7.62
N VAL A 59 -19.57 9.17 -7.17
CA VAL A 59 -19.15 9.28 -5.78
C VAL A 59 -19.03 10.74 -5.35
N ILE A 60 -18.34 11.58 -6.13
CA ILE A 60 -18.17 13.01 -5.84
C ILE A 60 -19.53 13.72 -5.81
N SER A 61 -20.39 13.48 -6.80
CA SER A 61 -21.72 14.09 -6.86
C SER A 61 -22.60 13.64 -5.70
N THR A 62 -22.53 12.37 -5.32
CA THR A 62 -23.28 11.84 -4.18
C THR A 62 -22.80 12.46 -2.87
N ILE A 63 -21.47 12.59 -2.69
CA ILE A 63 -20.88 13.26 -1.53
C ILE A 63 -21.27 14.72 -1.50
N SER A 64 -21.21 15.45 -2.62
CA SER A 64 -21.56 16.85 -2.71
C SER A 64 -23.05 17.08 -2.44
N LEU A 65 -23.91 16.25 -3.01
CA LEU A 65 -25.36 16.31 -2.75
C LEU A 65 -25.68 15.97 -1.30
N ALA A 66 -25.04 14.93 -0.77
CA ALA A 66 -25.18 14.58 0.65
C ALA A 66 -24.71 15.73 1.54
N ALA A 67 -23.59 16.40 1.22
CA ALA A 67 -23.07 17.51 2.00
C ALA A 67 -24.04 18.72 2.03
N THR A 68 -24.77 19.00 0.95
CA THR A 68 -25.73 20.11 0.90
C THR A 68 -26.99 19.87 1.75
N ILE A 69 -27.43 18.63 1.89
CA ILE A 69 -28.64 18.25 2.66
C ILE A 69 -28.25 17.77 4.07
N TRP A 70 -26.94 17.53 4.28
CA TRP A 70 -26.44 16.81 5.45
C TRP A 70 -26.70 17.54 6.76
N ASP A 71 -26.55 18.87 6.75
CA ASP A 71 -26.69 19.68 7.97
C ASP A 71 -28.15 19.78 8.43
N GLU A 72 -29.11 19.63 7.53
CA GLU A 72 -30.54 19.65 7.83
C GLU A 72 -31.08 18.25 8.22
N ALA A 73 -30.39 17.17 7.84
CA ALA A 73 -30.84 15.81 8.13
C ALA A 73 -30.67 15.46 9.60
N PRO A 74 -31.68 14.86 10.26
CA PRO A 74 -31.56 14.42 11.63
C PRO A 74 -30.49 13.31 11.74
N ARG A 75 -29.78 13.30 12.86
CA ARG A 75 -28.65 12.38 13.09
C ARG A 75 -28.95 10.91 12.81
N PRO A 76 -30.11 10.32 13.25
CA PRO A 76 -30.42 8.92 12.93
C PRO A 76 -30.52 8.67 11.43
N ALA A 77 -30.99 9.65 10.65
CA ALA A 77 -31.06 9.53 9.19
C ALA A 77 -29.66 9.52 8.55
N ARG A 78 -28.73 10.37 9.02
CA ARG A 78 -27.32 10.37 8.57
C ARG A 78 -26.66 9.02 8.84
N VAL A 79 -26.74 8.53 10.06
CA VAL A 79 -26.18 7.23 10.46
C VAL A 79 -26.80 6.10 9.66
N GLY A 80 -28.13 6.07 9.56
CA GLY A 80 -28.87 5.05 8.80
C GLY A 80 -28.49 5.02 7.32
N THR A 81 -28.37 6.19 6.69
CA THR A 81 -27.98 6.30 5.28
C THR A 81 -26.56 5.77 5.05
N LEU A 82 -25.59 6.12 5.89
CA LEU A 82 -24.21 5.65 5.77
C LEU A 82 -24.09 4.15 6.05
N ALA A 83 -24.80 3.65 7.06
CA ALA A 83 -24.82 2.23 7.36
C ALA A 83 -25.46 1.41 6.22
N LEU A 84 -26.57 1.91 5.65
CA LEU A 84 -27.21 1.29 4.49
C LEU A 84 -26.29 1.34 3.27
N LEU A 85 -25.62 2.46 3.00
CA LEU A 85 -24.65 2.60 1.92
C LEU A 85 -23.50 1.59 2.08
N SER A 86 -22.93 1.48 3.28
CA SER A 86 -21.88 0.50 3.57
C SER A 86 -22.35 -0.92 3.26
N LEU A 87 -23.55 -1.29 3.72
CA LEU A 87 -24.13 -2.60 3.47
C LEU A 87 -24.36 -2.85 1.97
N LEU A 88 -24.96 -1.90 1.26
CA LEU A 88 -25.21 -2.00 -0.18
C LEU A 88 -23.92 -2.18 -0.96
N LEU A 89 -22.86 -1.41 -0.63
CA LEU A 89 -21.56 -1.54 -1.26
C LEU A 89 -20.92 -2.92 -1.02
N LEU A 90 -21.01 -3.45 0.23
CA LEU A 90 -20.54 -4.80 0.55
C LEU A 90 -21.32 -5.89 -0.19
N VAL A 91 -22.64 -5.76 -0.23
CA VAL A 91 -23.52 -6.70 -0.95
C VAL A 91 -23.19 -6.65 -2.45
N THR A 92 -23.06 -5.47 -3.04
CA THR A 92 -22.66 -5.31 -4.44
C THR A 92 -21.29 -5.92 -4.70
N ALA A 93 -20.30 -5.66 -3.86
CA ALA A 93 -18.97 -6.26 -3.95
C ALA A 93 -19.04 -7.80 -3.86
N HIS A 94 -19.92 -8.33 -2.99
CA HIS A 94 -20.12 -9.77 -2.85
C HIS A 94 -20.69 -10.40 -4.13
N PHE A 95 -21.69 -9.81 -4.74
CA PHE A 95 -22.31 -10.32 -5.98
C PHE A 95 -21.43 -10.18 -7.20
N LEU A 96 -20.63 -9.10 -7.29
CA LEU A 96 -19.63 -8.94 -8.36
C LEU A 96 -18.59 -10.06 -8.35
N GLY A 97 -18.20 -10.51 -7.16
CA GLY A 97 -17.20 -11.56 -6.99
C GLY A 97 -15.82 -11.18 -7.52
N ALA A 98 -14.95 -12.18 -7.63
CA ALA A 98 -13.55 -12.01 -8.06
C ALA A 98 -13.20 -12.89 -9.27
N THR A 99 -14.13 -13.04 -10.22
CA THR A 99 -13.99 -14.00 -11.33
C THR A 99 -12.97 -13.57 -12.40
N ASN A 100 -12.70 -12.28 -12.52
CA ASN A 100 -11.66 -11.73 -13.40
C ASN A 100 -10.99 -10.51 -12.77
N ALA A 101 -9.84 -10.08 -13.31
CA ALA A 101 -9.02 -8.99 -12.76
C ALA A 101 -9.80 -7.66 -12.63
N MET A 102 -10.65 -7.32 -13.62
CA MET A 102 -11.45 -6.10 -13.58
C MET A 102 -12.49 -6.14 -12.44
N ARG A 103 -13.23 -7.27 -12.34
CA ARG A 103 -14.21 -7.45 -11.25
C ARG A 103 -13.54 -7.43 -9.89
N LEU A 104 -12.38 -8.08 -9.75
CA LEU A 104 -11.62 -8.09 -8.51
C LEU A 104 -11.21 -6.66 -8.07
N ARG A 105 -10.72 -5.83 -9.01
CA ARG A 105 -10.40 -4.42 -8.73
C ARG A 105 -11.64 -3.64 -8.29
N LEU A 106 -12.74 -3.77 -9.02
CA LEU A 106 -13.99 -3.09 -8.69
C LEU A 106 -14.53 -3.54 -7.32
N THR A 107 -14.55 -4.84 -7.05
CA THR A 107 -14.92 -5.41 -5.75
C THR A 107 -14.06 -4.84 -4.62
N SER A 108 -12.75 -4.68 -4.87
CA SER A 108 -11.82 -4.13 -3.89
C SER A 108 -12.11 -2.65 -3.58
N VAL A 109 -12.37 -1.85 -4.62
CA VAL A 109 -12.72 -0.42 -4.46
C VAL A 109 -14.06 -0.28 -3.73
N LEU A 110 -15.09 -1.04 -4.11
CA LEU A 110 -16.40 -1.02 -3.43
C LEU A 110 -16.29 -1.44 -1.97
N SER A 111 -15.48 -2.46 -1.67
CA SER A 111 -15.25 -2.91 -0.29
C SER A 111 -14.54 -1.84 0.54
N MET A 112 -13.57 -1.13 -0.04
CA MET A 112 -12.92 -0.01 0.65
C MET A 112 -13.86 1.17 0.86
N ALA A 113 -14.69 1.50 -0.12
CA ALA A 113 -15.73 2.52 0.03
C ALA A 113 -16.73 2.12 1.13
N ALA A 114 -17.08 0.83 1.24
CA ALA A 114 -17.92 0.32 2.32
C ALA A 114 -17.24 0.48 3.69
N ALA A 115 -15.94 0.23 3.80
CA ALA A 115 -15.19 0.44 5.04
C ALA A 115 -15.21 1.91 5.47
N VAL A 116 -15.02 2.84 4.52
CA VAL A 116 -15.10 4.29 4.77
C VAL A 116 -16.52 4.68 5.22
N ALA A 117 -17.56 4.19 4.55
CA ALA A 117 -18.93 4.45 4.91
C ALA A 117 -19.29 3.90 6.30
N ALA A 118 -18.79 2.71 6.68
CA ALA A 118 -18.94 2.15 8.02
C ALA A 118 -18.26 3.02 9.08
N THR A 119 -17.03 3.46 8.81
CA THR A 119 -16.31 4.39 9.69
C THR A 119 -17.12 5.67 9.91
N ALA A 120 -17.60 6.28 8.84
CA ALA A 120 -18.40 7.50 8.90
C ALA A 120 -19.73 7.29 9.65
N ALA A 121 -20.42 6.16 9.42
CA ALA A 121 -21.67 5.83 10.14
C ALA A 121 -21.46 5.81 11.66
N ILE A 122 -20.39 5.16 12.11
CA ILE A 122 -20.05 5.10 13.54
C ILE A 122 -19.60 6.48 14.03
N ALA A 123 -18.79 7.21 13.28
CA ALA A 123 -18.35 8.55 13.67
C ALA A 123 -19.53 9.50 13.91
N PHE A 124 -20.53 9.47 13.04
CA PHE A 124 -21.75 10.26 13.19
C PHE A 124 -22.72 9.74 14.24
N SER A 125 -22.54 8.51 14.73
CA SER A 125 -23.37 7.95 15.82
C SER A 125 -23.01 8.54 17.19
N TYR A 126 -21.78 9.06 17.35
CA TYR A 126 -21.31 9.64 18.60
C TYR A 126 -21.67 11.12 18.74
N GLU A 127 -21.92 11.59 19.96
CA GLU A 127 -22.05 13.01 20.29
C GLU A 127 -20.65 13.66 20.42
N SER A 128 -20.60 14.94 20.14
CA SER A 128 -19.39 15.73 20.38
C SER A 128 -19.03 15.61 21.88
N GLY A 129 -17.85 15.03 22.15
CA GLY A 129 -17.35 14.78 23.51
C GLY A 129 -17.32 13.31 23.93
N ASN A 130 -17.66 12.37 23.05
CA ASN A 130 -17.57 10.95 23.38
C ASN A 130 -16.12 10.47 23.48
N SER A 131 -15.86 9.63 24.49
CA SER A 131 -14.56 9.10 24.88
C SER A 131 -14.03 7.93 24.04
N ALA A 132 -14.64 7.61 22.90
CA ALA A 132 -14.26 6.45 22.09
C ALA A 132 -13.87 6.82 20.63
N PRO A 133 -12.80 7.61 20.41
CA PRO A 133 -12.39 8.04 19.08
C PRO A 133 -11.91 6.87 18.17
N TRP A 134 -11.60 5.73 18.77
CA TRP A 134 -11.17 4.51 18.10
C TRP A 134 -12.31 3.71 17.45
N ALA A 135 -13.55 3.83 17.96
CA ALA A 135 -14.65 2.99 17.52
C ALA A 135 -15.02 3.13 16.03
N PRO A 136 -15.03 4.34 15.42
CA PRO A 136 -15.23 4.49 13.98
C PRO A 136 -14.20 3.73 13.15
N PHE A 137 -12.93 3.88 13.49
CA PHE A 137 -11.84 3.23 12.77
C PHE A 137 -11.83 1.71 12.95
N THR A 138 -12.26 1.23 14.13
CA THR A 138 -12.44 -0.22 14.37
C THR A 138 -13.53 -0.80 13.46
N ALA A 139 -14.64 -0.11 13.26
CA ALA A 139 -15.69 -0.56 12.33
C ALA A 139 -15.16 -0.65 10.89
N GLY A 140 -14.44 0.37 10.42
CA GLY A 140 -13.78 0.34 9.13
C GLY A 140 -12.73 -0.78 9.01
N ALA A 141 -11.94 -1.00 10.07
CA ALA A 141 -10.95 -2.07 10.12
C ALA A 141 -11.59 -3.46 9.98
N ILE A 142 -12.71 -3.71 10.65
CA ILE A 142 -13.45 -4.99 10.54
C ILE A 142 -13.88 -5.23 9.10
N VAL A 143 -14.47 -4.22 8.44
CA VAL A 143 -14.92 -4.32 7.04
C VAL A 143 -13.75 -4.51 6.09
N ALA A 144 -12.68 -3.75 6.27
CA ALA A 144 -11.48 -3.83 5.44
C ALA A 144 -10.77 -5.18 5.58
N LEU A 145 -10.60 -5.67 6.81
CA LEU A 145 -9.99 -6.97 7.10
C LEU A 145 -10.84 -8.14 6.55
N TYR A 146 -12.17 -8.12 6.78
CA TYR A 146 -13.06 -9.11 6.21
C TYR A 146 -12.92 -9.19 4.69
N SER A 147 -12.93 -8.03 4.04
CA SER A 147 -12.82 -7.93 2.58
C SER A 147 -11.44 -8.40 2.09
N PHE A 148 -10.37 -8.04 2.81
CA PHE A 148 -9.02 -8.47 2.50
C PHE A 148 -8.84 -9.98 2.63
N ILE A 149 -9.30 -10.59 3.71
CA ILE A 149 -9.23 -12.04 3.92
C ILE A 149 -9.96 -12.78 2.80
N LYS A 150 -11.10 -12.23 2.35
CA LYS A 150 -11.93 -12.86 1.33
C LYS A 150 -11.37 -12.73 -0.09
N TYR A 151 -10.87 -11.56 -0.47
CA TYR A 151 -10.50 -11.25 -1.85
C TYR A 151 -8.99 -11.17 -2.10
N ARG A 152 -8.17 -11.02 -1.06
CA ARG A 152 -6.69 -10.99 -1.08
C ARG A 152 -6.09 -10.10 -2.16
N HIS A 153 -6.64 -8.91 -2.36
CA HIS A 153 -6.20 -7.95 -3.36
C HIS A 153 -5.35 -6.85 -2.75
N GLU A 154 -4.39 -6.33 -3.51
CA GLU A 154 -3.42 -5.31 -3.05
C GLU A 154 -4.09 -4.06 -2.46
N ILE A 155 -5.14 -3.54 -3.10
CA ILE A 155 -5.88 -2.36 -2.61
C ILE A 155 -6.46 -2.64 -1.20
N LEU A 156 -7.02 -3.83 -0.99
CA LEU A 156 -7.58 -4.23 0.30
C LEU A 156 -6.49 -4.47 1.33
N GLN A 157 -5.30 -4.92 0.91
CA GLN A 157 -4.14 -5.06 1.79
C GLN A 157 -3.69 -3.70 2.33
N ILE A 158 -3.58 -2.68 1.45
CA ILE A 158 -3.27 -1.30 1.87
C ILE A 158 -4.32 -0.78 2.84
N GLY A 159 -5.60 -0.95 2.50
CA GLY A 159 -6.71 -0.46 3.31
C GLY A 159 -6.78 -1.14 4.67
N ALA A 160 -6.68 -2.46 4.73
CA ALA A 160 -6.69 -3.22 5.98
C ALA A 160 -5.53 -2.81 6.89
N TYR A 161 -4.32 -2.66 6.32
CA TYR A 161 -3.16 -2.18 7.06
C TYR A 161 -3.36 -0.76 7.59
N GLY A 162 -3.80 0.16 6.72
CA GLY A 162 -4.05 1.56 7.09
C GLY A 162 -5.09 1.70 8.20
N TYR A 163 -6.16 0.94 8.13
CA TYR A 163 -7.16 0.90 9.21
C TYR A 163 -6.59 0.34 10.51
N LEU A 164 -5.81 -0.74 10.47
CA LEU A 164 -5.14 -1.27 11.67
C LEU A 164 -4.19 -0.24 12.26
N PHE A 165 -3.38 0.42 11.41
CA PHE A 165 -2.43 1.43 11.83
C PHE A 165 -3.10 2.58 12.61
N ILE A 166 -4.21 3.11 12.06
CA ILE A 166 -4.97 4.20 12.69
C ILE A 166 -5.73 3.71 13.94
N THR A 167 -6.40 2.55 13.85
CA THR A 167 -7.21 1.99 14.94
C THR A 167 -6.35 1.78 16.19
N GLY A 168 -5.18 1.16 16.03
CA GLY A 168 -4.31 0.91 17.18
C GLY A 168 -3.75 2.19 17.77
N PHE A 169 -3.41 3.18 16.93
CA PHE A 169 -3.01 4.50 17.41
C PHE A 169 -4.12 5.15 18.25
N MET A 170 -5.37 5.11 17.78
CA MET A 170 -6.52 5.68 18.49
C MET A 170 -6.88 4.91 19.77
N ILE A 171 -6.73 3.57 19.77
CA ILE A 171 -6.93 2.74 20.98
C ILE A 171 -5.88 3.08 22.03
N LEU A 172 -4.61 3.16 21.64
CA LEU A 172 -3.54 3.55 22.56
C LEU A 172 -3.79 4.93 23.16
N GLY A 173 -4.21 5.91 22.36
CA GLY A 173 -4.58 7.23 22.84
C GLY A 173 -5.75 7.22 23.83
N ALA A 174 -6.67 6.29 23.69
CA ALA A 174 -7.78 6.13 24.64
C ALA A 174 -7.38 5.40 25.94
N LEU A 175 -6.36 4.53 25.87
CA LEU A 175 -5.89 3.74 27.02
C LEU A 175 -4.79 4.42 27.81
N THR A 176 -4.05 5.33 27.20
CA THR A 176 -2.93 6.05 27.83
C THR A 176 -3.35 7.48 28.14
N THR A 177 -3.03 7.93 29.34
CA THR A 177 -3.15 9.36 29.73
C THR A 177 -1.92 10.17 29.32
N ILE A 178 -0.92 9.51 28.72
CA ILE A 178 0.35 10.10 28.32
C ILE A 178 0.20 10.63 26.89
N GLU A 179 0.64 11.86 26.67
CA GLU A 179 0.66 12.45 25.32
C GLU A 179 1.45 11.56 24.36
N PRO A 180 1.04 11.46 23.09
CA PRO A 180 1.72 10.61 22.10
C PRO A 180 3.22 10.87 21.99
N GLU A 181 3.64 12.12 22.13
CA GLU A 181 5.03 12.57 22.05
C GLU A 181 5.90 12.11 23.24
N ASP A 182 5.28 11.81 24.39
CA ASP A 182 6.00 11.32 25.58
C ASP A 182 5.94 9.79 25.72
N SER A 183 5.26 9.10 24.83
CA SER A 183 5.00 7.67 24.95
C SER A 183 5.72 6.84 23.90
N VAL A 184 6.53 5.88 24.35
CA VAL A 184 7.15 4.84 23.51
C VAL A 184 6.11 3.84 22.97
N ALA A 185 4.92 3.78 23.58
CA ALA A 185 3.90 2.78 23.22
C ALA A 185 3.43 2.88 21.76
N TYR A 186 3.25 4.09 21.24
CA TYR A 186 2.79 4.32 19.88
C TYR A 186 3.77 3.80 18.83
N PRO A 187 5.05 4.20 18.80
CA PRO A 187 5.98 3.67 17.84
C PRO A 187 6.25 2.18 18.04
N MET A 188 6.21 1.65 19.26
CA MET A 188 6.32 0.21 19.50
C MET A 188 5.14 -0.56 18.93
N TYR A 189 3.93 -0.04 19.03
CA TYR A 189 2.78 -0.62 18.34
C TYR A 189 3.02 -0.71 16.82
N TRP A 190 3.52 0.35 16.19
CA TRP A 190 3.83 0.35 14.75
C TRP A 190 4.95 -0.64 14.40
N VAL A 191 5.96 -0.78 15.25
CA VAL A 191 7.00 -1.81 15.08
C VAL A 191 6.40 -3.21 15.14
N ILE A 192 5.52 -3.48 16.10
CA ILE A 192 4.83 -4.78 16.22
C ILE A 192 3.96 -5.04 15.00
N LEU A 193 3.15 -4.08 14.58
CA LEU A 193 2.27 -4.20 13.41
C LEU A 193 3.09 -4.46 12.13
N ALA A 194 4.17 -3.71 11.92
CA ALA A 194 5.07 -3.89 10.78
C ALA A 194 5.74 -5.28 10.81
N THR A 195 6.13 -5.75 11.99
CA THR A 195 6.73 -7.09 12.17
C THR A 195 5.73 -8.20 11.83
N ILE A 196 4.48 -8.08 12.29
CA ILE A 196 3.41 -9.04 11.94
C ILE A 196 3.20 -9.05 10.43
N TRP A 197 3.14 -7.86 9.78
CA TRP A 197 2.92 -7.76 8.34
C TRP A 197 4.08 -8.32 7.54
N LEU A 198 5.30 -8.05 7.98
CA LEU A 198 6.53 -8.62 7.43
C LEU A 198 6.53 -10.16 7.52
N TYR A 199 6.11 -10.69 8.66
CA TYR A 199 6.01 -12.13 8.88
C TYR A 199 4.95 -12.79 8.00
N LEU A 200 3.77 -12.17 7.84
CA LEU A 200 2.74 -12.65 6.92
C LEU A 200 3.21 -12.65 5.45
N ALA A 201 4.01 -11.65 5.07
CA ALA A 201 4.65 -11.60 3.75
C ALA A 201 5.68 -12.72 3.58
N TYR A 202 6.51 -12.97 4.58
CA TYR A 202 7.47 -14.07 4.59
C TYR A 202 6.77 -15.44 4.44
N LEU A 203 5.64 -15.64 5.10
CA LEU A 203 4.80 -16.83 4.95
C LEU A 203 4.04 -16.88 3.61
N ARG A 204 4.18 -15.88 2.75
CA ARG A 204 3.49 -15.76 1.45
C ARG A 204 1.96 -15.78 1.56
N MET A 205 1.43 -15.34 2.69
CA MET A 205 -0.01 -15.26 2.92
C MET A 205 -0.66 -14.03 2.27
N ILE A 206 0.16 -13.01 1.97
CA ILE A 206 -0.22 -11.71 1.40
C ILE A 206 0.73 -11.33 0.26
N ASP A 207 0.42 -10.27 -0.51
CA ASP A 207 1.36 -9.80 -1.53
C ASP A 207 2.68 -9.36 -0.89
N GLN A 208 3.75 -10.03 -1.28
CA GLN A 208 5.06 -9.88 -0.64
C GLN A 208 5.67 -8.49 -0.89
N THR A 209 5.64 -8.04 -2.15
CA THR A 209 6.33 -6.80 -2.52
C THR A 209 5.70 -5.61 -1.82
N LEU A 210 4.37 -5.55 -1.83
CA LEU A 210 3.61 -4.49 -1.18
C LEU A 210 3.75 -4.57 0.35
N ALA A 211 3.67 -5.77 0.93
CA ALA A 211 3.80 -5.94 2.37
C ALA A 211 5.19 -5.56 2.88
N TYR A 212 6.25 -5.92 2.16
CA TYR A 212 7.61 -5.51 2.50
C TYR A 212 7.79 -3.99 2.41
N LEU A 213 7.19 -3.35 1.39
CA LEU A 213 7.23 -1.90 1.26
C LEU A 213 6.51 -1.21 2.43
N ILE A 214 5.29 -1.65 2.75
CA ILE A 214 4.50 -1.13 3.86
C ILE A 214 5.24 -1.32 5.18
N SER A 215 5.78 -2.51 5.45
CA SER A 215 6.52 -2.80 6.68
C SER A 215 7.78 -1.94 6.80
N ALA A 216 8.57 -1.82 5.73
CA ALA A 216 9.76 -0.98 5.70
C ALA A 216 9.43 0.50 5.97
N ALA A 217 8.39 1.03 5.33
CA ALA A 217 7.92 2.40 5.55
C ALA A 217 7.44 2.61 7.00
N THR A 218 6.72 1.64 7.57
CA THR A 218 6.22 1.74 8.94
C THR A 218 7.36 1.66 9.97
N PHE A 219 8.34 0.79 9.76
CA PHE A 219 9.54 0.77 10.62
C PHE A 219 10.27 2.11 10.58
N PHE A 220 10.43 2.68 9.38
CA PHE A 220 11.04 3.99 9.23
C PHE A 220 10.27 5.08 9.99
N ILE A 221 8.93 5.13 9.83
CA ILE A 221 8.07 6.09 10.53
C ILE A 221 8.20 5.91 12.04
N ALA A 222 8.16 4.69 12.56
CA ALA A 222 8.30 4.39 13.99
C ALA A 222 9.65 4.86 14.54
N ILE A 223 10.74 4.62 13.82
CA ILE A 223 12.09 5.04 14.19
C ILE A 223 12.19 6.58 14.21
N GLN A 224 11.65 7.25 13.18
CA GLN A 224 11.65 8.72 13.13
C GLN A 224 10.82 9.34 14.25
N PHE A 225 9.69 8.74 14.58
CA PHE A 225 8.87 9.19 15.69
C PHE A 225 9.61 9.07 17.04
N LEU A 226 10.34 7.98 17.26
CA LEU A 226 11.18 7.79 18.43
C LEU A 226 12.32 8.83 18.53
N PHE A 227 12.90 9.25 17.41
CA PHE A 227 13.88 10.34 17.39
C PHE A 227 13.25 11.70 17.76
N ALA A 228 12.05 11.96 17.22
CA ALA A 228 11.34 13.21 17.46
C ALA A 228 10.85 13.35 18.92
N THR A 229 10.64 12.24 19.62
CA THR A 229 10.11 12.18 21.00
C THR A 229 11.19 11.96 22.06
N ASP A 230 12.44 12.31 21.80
CA ASP A 230 13.61 12.16 22.69
C ASP A 230 13.91 10.73 23.16
N HIS A 231 13.25 9.71 22.60
CA HIS A 231 13.54 8.30 22.89
C HIS A 231 14.67 7.74 22.00
N ARG A 232 15.75 8.50 21.86
CA ARG A 232 16.86 8.22 20.91
C ARG A 232 17.49 6.85 21.12
N LEU A 233 17.70 6.43 22.37
CA LEU A 233 18.28 5.12 22.67
C LEU A 233 17.40 3.98 22.11
N VAL A 234 16.09 4.06 22.33
CA VAL A 234 15.13 3.08 21.82
C VAL A 234 15.12 3.09 20.29
N SER A 235 15.17 4.26 19.67
CA SER A 235 15.26 4.43 18.22
C SER A 235 16.48 3.70 17.63
N TYR A 236 17.67 3.90 18.23
CA TYR A 236 18.90 3.20 17.79
C TYR A 236 18.78 1.69 17.96
N LEU A 237 18.24 1.22 19.09
CA LEU A 237 18.05 -0.22 19.33
C LEU A 237 17.11 -0.85 18.30
N VAL A 238 15.99 -0.19 18.01
CA VAL A 238 15.05 -0.65 16.97
C VAL A 238 15.73 -0.66 15.60
N ALA A 239 16.45 0.40 15.24
CA ALA A 239 17.12 0.49 13.95
C ALA A 239 18.20 -0.60 13.76
N ILE A 240 19.00 -0.86 14.82
CA ILE A 240 20.05 -1.90 14.81
C ILE A 240 19.45 -3.30 14.64
N VAL A 241 18.24 -3.54 15.10
CA VAL A 241 17.56 -4.83 14.91
C VAL A 241 16.88 -4.90 13.56
N VAL A 242 16.13 -3.85 13.19
CA VAL A 242 15.29 -3.85 11.98
C VAL A 242 16.11 -3.82 10.70
N ALA A 243 17.12 -2.94 10.60
CA ALA A 243 17.87 -2.79 9.35
C ALA A 243 18.62 -4.06 8.94
N PRO A 244 19.38 -4.76 9.82
CA PRO A 244 19.99 -6.03 9.49
C PRO A 244 18.96 -7.14 9.18
N THR A 245 17.81 -7.14 9.86
CA THR A 245 16.74 -8.11 9.59
C THR A 245 16.18 -7.93 8.17
N LEU A 246 15.89 -6.70 7.75
CA LEU A 246 15.45 -6.42 6.39
C LEU A 246 16.52 -6.80 5.36
N ALA A 247 17.79 -6.50 5.64
CA ALA A 247 18.91 -6.88 4.78
C ALA A 247 19.03 -8.40 4.67
N TYR A 248 18.91 -9.14 5.77
CA TYR A 248 18.92 -10.60 5.80
C TYR A 248 17.78 -11.20 4.99
N LEU A 249 16.55 -10.71 5.19
CA LEU A 249 15.39 -11.15 4.42
C LEU A 249 15.55 -10.84 2.91
N PHE A 250 16.22 -9.76 2.55
CA PHE A 250 16.56 -9.48 1.14
C PHE A 250 17.45 -10.57 0.55
N PHE A 251 18.40 -11.14 1.28
CA PHE A 251 19.22 -12.24 0.77
C PHE A 251 18.41 -13.52 0.52
N ILE A 252 17.31 -13.71 1.25
CA ILE A 252 16.40 -14.87 1.09
C ILE A 252 15.43 -14.64 -0.06
N ASP A 253 14.65 -13.56 -0.01
CA ASP A 253 13.51 -13.33 -0.91
C ASP A 253 13.84 -12.48 -2.14
N ARG A 254 15.01 -11.80 -2.16
CA ARG A 254 15.48 -10.95 -3.28
C ARG A 254 14.50 -9.84 -3.67
N ARG A 255 13.64 -9.37 -2.77
CA ARG A 255 12.67 -8.30 -3.02
C ARG A 255 13.28 -6.94 -2.70
N TRP A 256 13.31 -6.04 -3.69
CA TRP A 256 13.93 -4.72 -3.58
C TRP A 256 13.44 -3.84 -2.40
N PRO A 257 12.14 -3.87 -1.93
CA PRO A 257 11.71 -3.04 -0.82
C PRO A 257 12.44 -3.34 0.49
N LEU A 258 12.87 -4.60 0.68
CA LEU A 258 13.63 -5.01 1.87
C LEU A 258 15.01 -4.34 1.89
N LEU A 259 15.73 -4.34 0.76
CA LEU A 259 17.02 -3.68 0.66
C LEU A 259 16.88 -2.17 0.78
N PHE A 260 15.89 -1.59 0.08
CA PHE A 260 15.61 -0.15 0.15
C PHE A 260 15.33 0.29 1.60
N GLY A 261 14.44 -0.43 2.31
CA GLY A 261 14.14 -0.14 3.71
C GLY A 261 15.37 -0.25 4.61
N ALA A 262 16.17 -1.31 4.47
CA ALA A 262 17.41 -1.47 5.24
C ALA A 262 18.38 -0.31 5.01
N VAL A 263 18.59 0.09 3.75
CA VAL A 263 19.49 1.20 3.39
C VAL A 263 18.98 2.52 3.95
N VAL A 264 17.71 2.84 3.76
CA VAL A 264 17.12 4.11 4.24
C VAL A 264 17.21 4.21 5.76
N ILE A 265 16.78 3.16 6.48
CA ILE A 265 16.84 3.14 7.95
C ILE A 265 18.29 3.31 8.44
N THR A 266 19.24 2.55 7.90
CA THR A 266 20.66 2.64 8.30
C THR A 266 21.21 4.05 8.03
N THR A 267 20.93 4.59 6.84
CA THR A 267 21.44 5.89 6.41
C THR A 267 20.97 7.03 7.29
N VAL A 268 19.63 7.07 7.54
CA VAL A 268 19.04 8.15 8.34
C VAL A 268 19.44 8.00 9.80
N THR A 269 19.45 6.78 10.36
CA THR A 269 19.90 6.53 11.73
C THR A 269 21.36 6.91 11.95
N ALA A 270 22.24 6.62 10.99
CA ALA A 270 23.64 7.04 11.05
C ALA A 270 23.78 8.58 10.98
N GLY A 271 23.00 9.22 10.12
CA GLY A 271 22.94 10.67 10.01
C GLY A 271 22.50 11.34 11.32
N GLU A 272 21.42 10.84 11.94
CA GLU A 272 20.92 11.30 13.24
C GLU A 272 21.93 11.09 14.35
N PHE A 273 22.62 9.94 14.36
CA PHE A 273 23.69 9.68 15.35
C PHE A 273 24.80 10.71 15.27
N VAL A 274 25.29 10.99 14.06
CA VAL A 274 26.34 11.99 13.82
C VAL A 274 25.86 13.39 14.21
N ALA A 275 24.65 13.77 13.81
CA ALA A 275 24.07 15.05 14.15
C ALA A 275 23.91 15.23 15.68
N ALA A 276 23.46 14.20 16.37
CA ALA A 276 23.30 14.21 17.83
C ALA A 276 24.63 14.27 18.59
N THR A 277 25.68 13.62 18.04
CA THR A 277 27.00 13.54 18.70
C THR A 277 27.79 14.84 18.55
N LEU A 278 27.75 15.46 17.38
CA LEU A 278 28.55 16.66 17.08
C LEU A 278 27.81 17.97 17.44
N GLY A 279 26.48 17.92 17.50
CA GLY A 279 25.63 19.07 17.85
C GLY A 279 25.64 20.20 16.83
N GLY A 280 24.69 21.14 16.99
CA GLY A 280 24.60 22.36 16.20
C GLY A 280 24.45 22.17 14.68
N SER A 281 24.64 23.25 13.94
CA SER A 281 24.54 23.25 12.46
C SER A 281 25.60 22.37 11.79
N MET A 282 26.78 22.27 12.39
CA MET A 282 27.87 21.42 11.89
C MET A 282 27.50 19.94 11.99
N GLY A 283 26.88 19.51 13.09
CA GLY A 283 26.40 18.13 13.25
C GLY A 283 25.35 17.76 12.20
N ALA A 284 24.39 18.65 11.95
CA ALA A 284 23.38 18.43 10.90
C ALA A 284 23.99 18.29 9.50
N LEU A 285 24.95 19.15 9.13
CA LEU A 285 25.63 19.06 7.82
C LEU A 285 26.46 17.78 7.68
N LEU A 286 27.21 17.40 8.72
CA LEU A 286 27.98 16.16 8.72
C LEU A 286 27.09 14.92 8.76
N GLY A 287 25.94 14.96 9.44
CA GLY A 287 24.93 13.94 9.41
C GLY A 287 24.38 13.70 7.98
N LEU A 288 24.01 14.78 7.29
CA LEU A 288 23.59 14.73 5.89
C LEU A 288 24.69 14.19 4.96
N LEU A 289 25.92 14.61 5.17
CA LEU A 289 27.08 14.12 4.39
C LEU A 289 27.27 12.61 4.58
N THR A 290 27.24 12.13 5.83
CA THR A 290 27.38 10.72 6.18
C THR A 290 26.23 9.88 5.57
N ALA A 291 25.01 10.38 5.65
CA ALA A 291 23.85 9.78 5.00
C ALA A 291 24.04 9.67 3.47
N GLY A 292 24.51 10.75 2.84
CA GLY A 292 24.80 10.78 1.41
C GLY A 292 25.89 9.78 1.00
N ILE A 293 26.98 9.69 1.75
CA ILE A 293 28.08 8.74 1.51
C ILE A 293 27.58 7.29 1.66
N ALA A 294 26.79 7.00 2.69
CA ALA A 294 26.23 5.66 2.93
C ALA A 294 25.29 5.24 1.79
N LEU A 295 24.45 6.15 1.28
CA LEU A 295 23.59 5.91 0.11
C LEU A 295 24.41 5.66 -1.16
N ALA A 296 25.42 6.49 -1.42
CA ALA A 296 26.27 6.36 -2.60
C ALA A 296 27.07 5.04 -2.60
N THR A 297 27.64 4.67 -1.46
CA THR A 297 28.37 3.40 -1.32
C THR A 297 27.46 2.18 -1.45
N SER A 298 26.27 2.22 -0.87
CA SER A 298 25.26 1.16 -1.00
C SER A 298 24.82 0.97 -2.45
N SER A 299 24.61 2.09 -3.18
CA SER A 299 24.26 2.06 -4.61
C SER A 299 25.40 1.47 -5.46
N MET A 300 26.65 1.85 -5.21
CA MET A 300 27.81 1.29 -5.93
C MET A 300 27.95 -0.22 -5.72
N VAL A 301 27.74 -0.71 -4.48
CA VAL A 301 27.79 -2.15 -4.17
C VAL A 301 26.68 -2.88 -4.90
N ALA A 302 25.46 -2.33 -4.92
CA ALA A 302 24.33 -2.92 -5.62
C ALA A 302 24.57 -3.02 -7.13
N ILE A 303 25.09 -1.96 -7.77
CA ILE A 303 25.41 -1.91 -9.20
C ILE A 303 26.50 -2.93 -9.54
N ARG A 304 27.60 -2.97 -8.76
CA ARG A 304 28.68 -3.94 -8.99
C ARG A 304 28.21 -5.39 -8.87
N LYS A 305 27.29 -5.66 -7.99
CA LYS A 305 26.74 -7.02 -7.80
C LYS A 305 25.79 -7.40 -8.94
N ALA A 306 24.99 -6.46 -9.45
CA ALA A 306 24.13 -6.66 -10.60
C ALA A 306 24.91 -6.89 -11.91
N GLN A 307 26.14 -6.34 -12.05
CA GLN A 307 27.00 -6.55 -13.21
C GLN A 307 27.74 -7.90 -13.19
N ARG A 308 27.74 -8.60 -12.03
CA ARG A 308 28.44 -9.91 -11.87
C ARG A 308 27.49 -11.10 -11.91
N SER A 309 26.18 -10.86 -11.92
CA SER A 309 25.10 -11.85 -12.09
C SER A 309 24.60 -11.89 -13.52
#